data_4df2fe70c9905c1563376bfe85752aab
#
_entry.id   4df2fe70c9905c1563376bfe85752aab
#
_cell.length_a   1.000
_cell.length_b   1.000
_cell.length_c   1.000
_cell.angle_alpha   90.00
_cell.angle_beta   90.00
_cell.angle_gamma   90.00
#
_symmetry.space_group_name_H-M   'P 1'
#
loop_
_entity.id
_entity.type
_entity.pdbx_description
1 polymer ?
#
loop_
_entity_poly.entity_id
_entity_poly.type
_entity_poly.pdbx_seq_one_letter_code
_entity_poly.pdbx_strand_id
1 'polypeptide(L)'
;VDLQAASRALILRAAESPAVAGFVRRHGLRLGASRFVAGVTVDDCVQVLRSLEARGFLTNTTLLGERVTNESEVAQTLDQYLELVDRLQREGLGTYLSVKLSQLGLDLGEELAYRTLRTLVDRAAARGRFVRTDMEESWRVDATLRIYRRLRADGYDNVGVVLQSYLYRSAEDLRQLLPLRPNVRIVKGAYLESPTVAFPRKADVDRNYKALVEAAFLGGATVAVATHDERIHAHVVAFTRQHGIPPHAFQFQMLYGVRPGLQQDLLGRGYRVLVATPFGPDWYRYFMRRLAERPANVGFVLRNLVRR
;
A
#
# COMPACT_ATOMS: atom_id res chain seq x y z
N VAL A 1 -20.41 5.23 -22.38
CA VAL A 1 -19.76 4.03 -21.80
C VAL A 1 -18.31 4.42 -21.51
N ASP A 2 -17.92 4.36 -20.22
CA ASP A 2 -16.54 4.66 -19.83
C ASP A 2 -15.63 3.54 -20.35
N LEU A 3 -14.91 3.80 -21.44
CA LEU A 3 -13.98 2.85 -22.08
C LEU A 3 -12.91 2.33 -21.08
N GLN A 4 -12.55 3.13 -20.08
CA GLN A 4 -11.62 2.70 -19.03
C GLN A 4 -12.26 1.68 -18.08
N ALA A 5 -13.52 1.88 -17.71
CA ALA A 5 -14.24 0.92 -16.87
C ALA A 5 -14.47 -0.40 -17.61
N ALA A 6 -14.82 -0.36 -18.90
CA ALA A 6 -15.01 -1.55 -19.71
C ALA A 6 -13.69 -2.33 -19.91
N SER A 7 -12.60 -1.66 -20.23
CA SER A 7 -11.28 -2.29 -20.37
C SER A 7 -10.77 -2.88 -19.07
N ARG A 8 -11.00 -2.19 -17.92
CA ARG A 8 -10.68 -2.70 -16.60
C ARG A 8 -11.42 -4.00 -16.28
N ALA A 9 -12.75 -4.02 -16.53
CA ALA A 9 -13.58 -5.21 -16.31
C ALA A 9 -13.13 -6.39 -17.18
N LEU A 10 -12.79 -6.15 -18.45
CA LEU A 10 -12.31 -7.17 -19.38
C LEU A 10 -10.98 -7.78 -18.90
N ILE A 11 -10.01 -6.96 -18.49
CA ILE A 11 -8.71 -7.44 -18.01
C ILE A 11 -8.88 -8.25 -16.72
N LEU A 12 -9.71 -7.80 -15.77
CA LEU A 12 -9.96 -8.53 -14.54
C LEU A 12 -10.66 -9.85 -14.80
N ARG A 13 -11.63 -9.89 -15.72
CA ARG A 13 -12.30 -11.14 -16.13
C ARG A 13 -11.34 -12.10 -16.86
N ALA A 14 -10.46 -11.59 -17.73
CA ALA A 14 -9.41 -12.38 -18.36
C ALA A 14 -8.43 -12.96 -17.33
N ALA A 15 -8.17 -12.24 -16.25
CA ALA A 15 -7.32 -12.70 -15.14
C ALA A 15 -7.89 -13.90 -14.38
N GLU A 16 -9.19 -14.15 -14.45
CA GLU A 16 -9.83 -15.33 -13.85
C GLU A 16 -9.65 -16.60 -14.70
N SER A 17 -9.24 -16.46 -15.97
CA SER A 17 -8.99 -17.60 -16.86
C SER A 17 -7.74 -18.38 -16.43
N PRO A 18 -7.85 -19.70 -16.17
CA PRO A 18 -6.70 -20.54 -15.82
C PRO A 18 -5.57 -20.51 -16.87
N ALA A 19 -5.94 -20.44 -18.16
CA ALA A 19 -4.97 -20.37 -19.27
C ALA A 19 -4.17 -19.06 -19.24
N VAL A 20 -4.85 -17.94 -19.03
CA VAL A 20 -4.20 -16.62 -18.88
C VAL A 20 -3.31 -16.60 -17.63
N ALA A 21 -3.83 -17.12 -16.51
CA ALA A 21 -3.08 -17.19 -15.27
C ALA A 21 -1.81 -18.05 -15.42
N GLY A 22 -1.93 -19.23 -16.01
CA GLY A 22 -0.79 -20.12 -16.26
C GLY A 22 0.27 -19.48 -17.16
N PHE A 23 -0.14 -18.86 -18.26
CA PHE A 23 0.76 -18.16 -19.17
C PHE A 23 1.48 -16.97 -18.49
N VAL A 24 0.71 -16.11 -17.81
CA VAL A 24 1.26 -14.92 -17.15
C VAL A 24 2.17 -15.32 -15.97
N ARG A 25 1.82 -16.31 -15.17
CA ARG A 25 2.68 -16.82 -14.09
C ARG A 25 4.01 -17.33 -14.62
N ARG A 26 3.99 -18.03 -15.77
CA ARG A 26 5.21 -18.60 -16.38
C ARG A 26 6.11 -17.56 -17.04
N HIS A 27 5.55 -16.54 -17.66
CA HIS A 27 6.29 -15.61 -18.51
C HIS A 27 6.24 -14.15 -18.05
N GLY A 28 5.29 -13.79 -17.20
CA GLY A 28 4.94 -12.39 -16.90
C GLY A 28 6.07 -11.57 -16.27
N LEU A 29 6.92 -12.15 -15.43
CA LEU A 29 8.08 -11.43 -14.88
C LEU A 29 9.02 -10.98 -16.00
N ARG A 30 9.29 -11.84 -16.97
CA ARG A 30 10.11 -11.52 -18.15
C ARG A 30 9.41 -10.56 -19.11
N LEU A 31 8.08 -10.56 -19.14
CA LEU A 31 7.26 -9.73 -20.02
C LEU A 31 6.92 -8.35 -19.44
N GLY A 32 7.35 -8.06 -18.22
CA GLY A 32 7.24 -6.74 -17.63
C GLY A 32 6.59 -6.64 -16.25
N ALA A 33 6.20 -7.76 -15.63
CA ALA A 33 5.70 -7.74 -14.27
C ALA A 33 6.79 -7.31 -13.25
N SER A 34 8.06 -7.61 -13.53
CA SER A 34 9.23 -7.15 -12.77
C SER A 34 9.32 -5.62 -12.65
N ARG A 35 8.62 -4.88 -13.52
CA ARG A 35 8.50 -3.42 -13.39
C ARG A 35 7.65 -3.00 -12.18
N PHE A 36 6.71 -3.84 -11.75
CA PHE A 36 5.72 -3.51 -10.71
C PHE A 36 5.86 -4.34 -9.44
N VAL A 37 6.64 -5.43 -9.51
CA VAL A 37 6.87 -6.38 -8.43
C VAL A 37 8.38 -6.54 -8.26
N ALA A 38 8.86 -6.44 -7.03
CA ALA A 38 10.28 -6.53 -6.71
C ALA A 38 10.80 -7.99 -6.66
N GLY A 39 10.23 -8.87 -7.49
CA GLY A 39 10.62 -10.27 -7.55
C GLY A 39 9.74 -11.19 -6.72
N VAL A 40 10.15 -12.45 -6.65
CA VAL A 40 9.42 -13.53 -5.98
C VAL A 40 10.03 -13.84 -4.62
N THR A 41 11.35 -13.68 -4.49
CA THR A 41 12.11 -14.00 -3.30
C THR A 41 12.44 -12.76 -2.45
N VAL A 42 12.83 -12.98 -1.21
CA VAL A 42 13.33 -11.91 -0.33
C VAL A 42 14.61 -11.29 -0.92
N ASP A 43 15.47 -12.10 -1.54
CA ASP A 43 16.72 -11.61 -2.15
C ASP A 43 16.47 -10.67 -3.33
N ASP A 44 15.50 -11.00 -4.21
CA ASP A 44 15.07 -10.10 -5.28
C ASP A 44 14.58 -8.76 -4.71
N CYS A 45 13.73 -8.83 -3.68
CA CYS A 45 13.18 -7.65 -3.02
C CYS A 45 14.30 -6.78 -2.41
N VAL A 46 15.22 -7.36 -1.67
CA VAL A 46 16.37 -6.67 -1.04
C VAL A 46 17.22 -5.93 -2.07
N GLN A 47 17.49 -6.52 -3.23
CA GLN A 47 18.23 -5.86 -4.31
C GLN A 47 17.51 -4.59 -4.80
N VAL A 48 16.18 -4.67 -5.00
CA VAL A 48 15.37 -3.53 -5.45
C VAL A 48 15.33 -2.45 -4.36
N LEU A 49 15.12 -2.82 -3.10
CA LEU A 49 15.08 -1.91 -1.97
C LEU A 49 16.40 -1.15 -1.82
N ARG A 50 17.54 -1.86 -1.89
CA ARG A 50 18.87 -1.27 -1.84
C ARG A 50 19.08 -0.25 -2.96
N SER A 51 18.68 -0.59 -4.18
CA SER A 51 18.76 0.33 -5.32
C SER A 51 17.90 1.59 -5.15
N LEU A 52 16.73 1.48 -4.54
CA LEU A 52 15.84 2.62 -4.27
C LEU A 52 16.40 3.50 -3.16
N GLU A 53 16.84 2.92 -2.04
CA GLU A 53 17.41 3.66 -0.91
C GLU A 53 18.72 4.36 -1.27
N ALA A 54 19.58 3.73 -2.08
CA ALA A 54 20.78 4.37 -2.62
C ALA A 54 20.49 5.60 -3.49
N ARG A 55 19.29 5.71 -4.05
CA ARG A 55 18.81 6.88 -4.81
C ARG A 55 18.11 7.92 -3.94
N GLY A 56 18.05 7.72 -2.61
CA GLY A 56 17.44 8.63 -1.65
C GLY A 56 15.93 8.44 -1.42
N PHE A 57 15.32 7.41 -2.00
CA PHE A 57 13.93 7.08 -1.71
C PHE A 57 13.78 6.41 -0.35
N LEU A 58 12.68 6.71 0.33
CA LEU A 58 12.19 5.83 1.38
C LEU A 58 11.53 4.61 0.73
N THR A 59 11.53 3.49 1.42
CA THR A 59 10.93 2.26 0.92
C THR A 59 9.98 1.65 1.94
N ASN A 60 8.95 0.98 1.44
CA ASN A 60 8.27 -0.03 2.22
C ASN A 60 8.07 -1.28 1.37
N THR A 61 7.93 -2.41 2.02
CA THR A 61 7.64 -3.65 1.34
C THR A 61 6.45 -4.38 1.95
N THR A 62 5.77 -5.17 1.13
CA THR A 62 4.68 -6.05 1.53
C THR A 62 4.87 -7.40 0.86
N LEU A 63 4.66 -8.46 1.62
CA LEU A 63 4.60 -9.81 1.08
C LEU A 63 3.26 -9.98 0.36
N LEU A 64 3.34 -10.28 -0.93
CA LEU A 64 2.16 -10.62 -1.72
C LEU A 64 1.74 -12.04 -1.40
N GLY A 65 0.54 -12.20 -0.91
CA GLY A 65 -0.06 -13.47 -0.53
C GLY A 65 -1.57 -13.42 -0.69
N GLU A 66 -2.18 -14.59 -0.59
CA GLU A 66 -3.62 -14.74 -0.58
C GLU A 66 -4.15 -14.69 0.86
N ARG A 67 -5.48 -14.73 0.98
CA ARG A 67 -6.17 -14.85 2.26
C ARG A 67 -5.78 -16.18 2.93
N VAL A 68 -5.45 -16.12 4.21
CA VAL A 68 -5.21 -17.31 5.03
C VAL A 68 -6.54 -17.94 5.44
N THR A 69 -6.56 -19.26 5.56
CA THR A 69 -7.76 -20.05 5.86
C THR A 69 -7.67 -20.82 7.17
N ASN A 70 -6.50 -20.89 7.77
CA ASN A 70 -6.24 -21.60 9.04
C ASN A 70 -5.06 -20.97 9.80
N GLU A 71 -4.92 -21.30 11.07
CA GLU A 71 -3.89 -20.76 11.95
C GLU A 71 -2.46 -21.15 11.53
N SER A 72 -2.26 -22.29 10.88
CA SER A 72 -0.95 -22.69 10.38
C SER A 72 -0.45 -21.75 9.28
N GLU A 73 -1.32 -21.34 8.37
CA GLU A 73 -0.99 -20.34 7.34
C GLU A 73 -0.69 -18.97 7.95
N VAL A 74 -1.42 -18.60 9.03
CA VAL A 74 -1.13 -17.37 9.79
C VAL A 74 0.27 -17.42 10.38
N ALA A 75 0.62 -18.53 11.04
CA ALA A 75 1.94 -18.72 11.64
C ALA A 75 3.06 -18.64 10.57
N GLN A 76 2.89 -19.33 9.45
CA GLN A 76 3.84 -19.27 8.33
C GLN A 76 4.01 -17.85 7.78
N THR A 77 2.91 -17.10 7.63
CA THR A 77 2.96 -15.70 7.18
C THR A 77 3.69 -14.81 8.19
N LEU A 78 3.43 -15.00 9.47
CA LEU A 78 4.14 -14.29 10.54
C LEU A 78 5.64 -14.59 10.48
N ASP A 79 6.04 -15.85 10.39
CA ASP A 79 7.44 -16.26 10.33
C ASP A 79 8.16 -15.61 9.13
N GLN A 80 7.52 -15.58 7.97
CA GLN A 80 8.05 -14.89 6.79
C GLN A 80 8.27 -13.39 7.02
N TYR A 81 7.34 -12.72 7.70
CA TYR A 81 7.51 -11.31 8.05
C TYR A 81 8.59 -11.09 9.11
N LEU A 82 8.71 -11.97 10.11
CA LEU A 82 9.76 -11.89 11.13
C LEU A 82 11.15 -12.09 10.50
N GLU A 83 11.30 -13.07 9.61
CA GLU A 83 12.53 -13.28 8.83
C GLU A 83 12.86 -12.05 7.97
N LEU A 84 11.85 -11.47 7.31
CA LEU A 84 12.01 -10.26 6.50
C LEU A 84 12.51 -9.08 7.36
N VAL A 85 11.95 -8.87 8.56
CA VAL A 85 12.43 -7.84 9.50
C VAL A 85 13.91 -8.02 9.83
N ASP A 86 14.30 -9.25 10.19
CA ASP A 86 15.68 -9.56 10.56
C ASP A 86 16.63 -9.47 9.34
N ARG A 87 16.16 -9.85 8.15
CA ARG A 87 16.92 -9.70 6.90
C ARG A 87 17.16 -8.22 6.56
N LEU A 88 16.13 -7.39 6.61
CA LEU A 88 16.25 -5.95 6.38
C LEU A 88 17.23 -5.29 7.36
N GLN A 89 17.27 -5.76 8.61
CA GLN A 89 18.23 -5.30 9.61
C GLN A 89 19.66 -5.66 9.26
N ARG A 90 19.90 -6.92 8.86
CA ARG A 90 21.24 -7.38 8.43
C ARG A 90 21.74 -6.61 7.19
N GLU A 91 20.83 -6.22 6.32
CA GLU A 91 21.15 -5.46 5.10
C GLU A 91 21.32 -3.95 5.34
N GLY A 92 21.06 -3.46 6.56
CA GLY A 92 21.13 -2.03 6.89
C GLY A 92 20.09 -1.16 6.17
N LEU A 93 18.99 -1.75 5.68
CA LEU A 93 17.93 -1.04 4.95
C LEU A 93 16.95 -0.38 5.92
N GLY A 94 16.51 0.84 5.61
CA GLY A 94 15.50 1.61 6.38
C GLY A 94 14.05 1.29 6.03
N THR A 95 13.81 0.22 5.30
CA THR A 95 12.51 -0.17 4.75
C THR A 95 11.42 -0.38 5.81
N TYR A 96 10.24 0.20 5.60
CA TYR A 96 9.02 -0.05 6.39
C TYR A 96 8.33 -1.34 5.94
N LEU A 97 7.47 -1.89 6.80
CA LEU A 97 6.61 -3.01 6.43
C LEU A 97 5.17 -2.53 6.21
N SER A 98 4.50 -3.09 5.22
CA SER A 98 3.03 -3.01 5.09
C SER A 98 2.45 -4.41 5.16
N VAL A 99 1.39 -4.57 5.96
CA VAL A 99 0.75 -5.86 6.22
C VAL A 99 -0.76 -5.75 6.05
N LYS A 100 -1.39 -6.86 5.67
CA LYS A 100 -2.84 -7.01 5.64
C LYS A 100 -3.30 -7.87 6.81
N LEU A 101 -4.32 -7.42 7.51
CA LEU A 101 -4.84 -8.21 8.64
C LEU A 101 -5.49 -9.52 8.20
N SER A 102 -6.03 -9.59 6.98
CA SER A 102 -6.53 -10.84 6.41
C SER A 102 -5.45 -11.92 6.28
N GLN A 103 -4.18 -11.53 6.08
CA GLN A 103 -3.04 -12.44 6.07
C GLN A 103 -2.53 -12.79 7.48
N LEU A 104 -2.89 -11.98 8.47
CA LEU A 104 -2.52 -12.18 9.87
C LEU A 104 -3.67 -12.79 10.70
N GLY A 105 -4.71 -13.33 10.03
CA GLY A 105 -5.75 -14.10 10.64
C GLY A 105 -7.03 -13.33 11.02
N LEU A 106 -7.25 -12.12 10.49
CA LEU A 106 -8.44 -11.32 10.84
C LEU A 106 -9.76 -12.05 10.54
N ASP A 107 -9.81 -12.76 9.42
CA ASP A 107 -11.02 -13.51 9.02
C ASP A 107 -11.25 -14.77 9.85
N LEU A 108 -10.26 -15.23 10.62
CA LEU A 108 -10.35 -16.34 11.57
C LEU A 108 -10.70 -15.85 12.98
N GLY A 109 -10.28 -14.61 13.32
CA GLY A 109 -10.58 -14.00 14.58
C GLY A 109 -9.79 -12.72 14.85
N GLU A 110 -10.47 -11.71 15.42
CA GLU A 110 -9.85 -10.42 15.71
C GLU A 110 -8.71 -10.53 16.73
N GLU A 111 -8.88 -11.39 17.76
CA GLU A 111 -7.85 -11.60 18.78
C GLU A 111 -6.62 -12.32 18.20
N LEU A 112 -6.80 -13.25 17.27
CA LEU A 112 -5.71 -13.89 16.56
C LEU A 112 -4.92 -12.84 15.76
N ALA A 113 -5.62 -12.03 14.97
CA ALA A 113 -4.98 -10.97 14.17
C ALA A 113 -4.25 -9.95 15.04
N TYR A 114 -4.83 -9.55 16.17
CA TYR A 114 -4.19 -8.65 17.12
C TYR A 114 -2.88 -9.24 17.65
N ARG A 115 -2.92 -10.48 18.18
CA ARG A 115 -1.72 -11.15 18.73
C ARG A 115 -0.63 -11.32 17.67
N THR A 116 -1.01 -11.74 16.46
CA THR A 116 -0.10 -11.92 15.34
C THR A 116 0.56 -10.60 14.92
N LEU A 117 -0.25 -9.54 14.76
CA LEU A 117 0.27 -8.22 14.42
C LEU A 117 1.14 -7.65 15.55
N ARG A 118 0.75 -7.82 16.81
CA ARG A 118 1.53 -7.37 17.96
C ARG A 118 2.92 -8.02 17.97
N THR A 119 3.01 -9.33 17.76
CA THR A 119 4.31 -10.03 17.67
C THR A 119 5.20 -9.45 16.58
N LEU A 120 4.64 -9.12 15.41
CA LEU A 120 5.38 -8.48 14.34
C LEU A 120 5.81 -7.06 14.71
N VAL A 121 4.91 -6.27 15.32
CA VAL A 121 5.19 -4.88 15.74
C VAL A 121 6.27 -4.85 16.83
N ASP A 122 6.25 -5.77 17.76
CA ASP A 122 7.31 -5.97 18.78
C ASP A 122 8.68 -6.23 18.14
N ARG A 123 8.74 -7.19 17.22
CA ARG A 123 9.98 -7.50 16.49
C ARG A 123 10.47 -6.30 15.68
N ALA A 124 9.56 -5.60 15.02
CA ALA A 124 9.86 -4.40 14.24
C ALA A 124 10.37 -3.27 15.13
N ALA A 125 9.74 -3.03 16.29
CA ALA A 125 10.19 -2.02 17.28
C ALA A 125 11.62 -2.29 17.76
N ALA A 126 11.93 -3.54 18.11
CA ALA A 126 13.27 -3.96 18.53
C ALA A 126 14.35 -3.75 17.45
N ARG A 127 13.95 -3.48 16.20
CA ARG A 127 14.82 -3.18 15.05
C ARG A 127 14.67 -1.74 14.54
N GLY A 128 13.99 -0.87 15.29
CA GLY A 128 13.73 0.52 14.90
C GLY A 128 12.88 0.65 13.62
N ARG A 129 11.98 -0.32 13.35
CA ARG A 129 11.18 -0.37 12.12
C ARG A 129 9.73 -0.06 12.37
N PHE A 130 9.10 0.49 11.33
CA PHE A 130 7.70 0.87 11.32
C PHE A 130 6.85 -0.18 10.56
N VAL A 131 5.66 -0.47 11.07
CA VAL A 131 4.68 -1.37 10.46
C VAL A 131 3.43 -0.59 10.07
N ARG A 132 3.02 -0.68 8.82
CA ARG A 132 1.78 -0.11 8.31
C ARG A 132 0.72 -1.18 8.16
N THR A 133 -0.39 -1.05 8.85
CA THR A 133 -1.58 -1.87 8.61
C THR A 133 -2.34 -1.32 7.41
N ASP A 134 -2.38 -2.08 6.32
CA ASP A 134 -3.16 -1.73 5.14
C ASP A 134 -4.65 -1.84 5.43
N MET A 135 -5.45 -0.99 4.79
CA MET A 135 -6.91 -1.08 4.86
C MET A 135 -7.43 -1.94 3.71
N GLU A 136 -8.33 -2.83 4.05
CA GLU A 136 -8.92 -3.78 3.12
C GLU A 136 -10.39 -3.43 2.82
N GLU A 137 -11.27 -4.41 2.59
CA GLU A 137 -12.68 -4.17 2.28
C GLU A 137 -13.42 -3.49 3.46
N SER A 138 -14.51 -2.80 3.14
CA SER A 138 -15.23 -1.95 4.08
C SER A 138 -15.70 -2.67 5.35
N TRP A 139 -16.03 -3.95 5.25
CA TRP A 139 -16.48 -4.75 6.39
C TRP A 139 -15.36 -5.11 7.40
N ARG A 140 -14.08 -4.98 7.00
CA ARG A 140 -12.92 -5.17 7.89
C ARG A 140 -12.45 -3.88 8.56
N VAL A 141 -12.98 -2.72 8.17
CA VAL A 141 -12.50 -1.41 8.66
C VAL A 141 -12.62 -1.31 10.17
N ASP A 142 -13.77 -1.68 10.75
CA ASP A 142 -13.99 -1.57 12.20
C ASP A 142 -12.98 -2.41 13.00
N ALA A 143 -12.80 -3.67 12.63
CA ALA A 143 -11.83 -4.54 13.29
C ALA A 143 -10.39 -4.03 13.14
N THR A 144 -10.03 -3.56 11.94
CA THR A 144 -8.70 -2.97 11.69
C THR A 144 -8.45 -1.76 12.57
N LEU A 145 -9.43 -0.87 12.70
CA LEU A 145 -9.31 0.34 13.54
C LEU A 145 -9.30 0.00 15.04
N ARG A 146 -10.05 -1.03 15.49
CA ARG A 146 -9.99 -1.50 16.89
C ARG A 146 -8.61 -2.06 17.21
N ILE A 147 -8.06 -2.93 16.37
CA ILE A 147 -6.71 -3.50 16.54
C ILE A 147 -5.66 -2.38 16.56
N TYR A 148 -5.73 -1.40 15.65
CA TYR A 148 -4.83 -0.26 15.66
C TYR A 148 -4.91 0.54 16.95
N ARG A 149 -6.12 0.90 17.43
CA ARG A 149 -6.30 1.64 18.69
C ARG A 149 -5.76 0.86 19.88
N ARG A 150 -5.96 -0.47 19.91
CA ARG A 150 -5.44 -1.34 20.97
C ARG A 150 -3.92 -1.33 21.00
N LEU A 151 -3.24 -1.47 19.87
CA LEU A 151 -1.79 -1.35 19.79
C LEU A 151 -1.29 0.02 20.27
N ARG A 152 -1.98 1.11 19.90
CA ARG A 152 -1.65 2.45 20.39
C ARG A 152 -1.84 2.58 21.90
N ALA A 153 -2.88 1.98 22.44
CA ALA A 153 -3.13 1.94 23.90
C ALA A 153 -2.08 1.11 24.65
N ASP A 154 -1.55 0.04 24.02
CA ASP A 154 -0.45 -0.77 24.53
C ASP A 154 0.93 -0.09 24.41
N GLY A 155 0.99 1.15 23.88
CA GLY A 155 2.21 1.97 23.81
C GLY A 155 3.03 1.82 22.54
N TYR A 156 2.53 1.15 21.50
CA TYR A 156 3.26 1.01 20.22
C TYR A 156 3.15 2.28 19.36
N ASP A 157 4.25 2.99 19.16
CA ASP A 157 4.34 4.16 18.29
C ASP A 157 4.84 3.83 16.87
N ASN A 158 5.43 2.64 16.69
CA ASN A 158 5.95 2.17 15.42
C ASN A 158 4.90 1.50 14.51
N VAL A 159 3.62 1.80 14.72
CA VAL A 159 2.51 1.30 13.92
C VAL A 159 1.70 2.44 13.31
N GLY A 160 1.20 2.24 12.09
CA GLY A 160 0.31 3.18 11.41
C GLY A 160 -0.84 2.50 10.70
N VAL A 161 -1.81 3.29 10.29
CA VAL A 161 -3.06 2.84 9.69
C VAL A 161 -3.31 3.52 8.34
N VAL A 162 -4.21 2.97 7.54
CA VAL A 162 -4.60 3.51 6.24
C VAL A 162 -6.08 3.89 6.27
N LEU A 163 -6.42 5.04 5.67
CA LEU A 163 -7.79 5.44 5.40
C LEU A 163 -8.03 5.57 3.90
N GLN A 164 -9.21 5.18 3.46
CA GLN A 164 -9.59 5.11 2.06
C GLN A 164 -10.62 6.20 1.75
N SER A 165 -10.24 7.18 0.94
CA SER A 165 -11.09 8.36 0.68
C SER A 165 -12.39 8.06 -0.07
N TYR A 166 -12.52 6.89 -0.69
CA TYR A 166 -13.77 6.52 -1.34
C TYR A 166 -14.87 6.09 -0.35
N LEU A 167 -14.53 5.70 0.90
CA LEU A 167 -15.54 5.35 1.91
C LEU A 167 -16.13 6.60 2.56
N TYR A 168 -17.45 6.64 2.69
CA TYR A 168 -18.16 7.74 3.35
C TYR A 168 -17.71 7.96 4.79
N ARG A 169 -17.40 6.87 5.51
CA ARG A 169 -17.00 6.86 6.91
C ARG A 169 -15.63 7.46 7.20
N SER A 170 -14.75 7.58 6.21
CA SER A 170 -13.32 7.87 6.43
C SER A 170 -13.07 9.22 7.13
N ALA A 171 -13.94 10.21 6.95
CA ALA A 171 -13.84 11.48 7.65
C ALA A 171 -14.08 11.33 9.16
N GLU A 172 -15.09 10.55 9.54
CA GLU A 172 -15.39 10.26 10.94
C GLU A 172 -14.34 9.35 11.57
N ASP A 173 -13.89 8.33 10.83
CA ASP A 173 -12.79 7.47 11.27
C ASP A 173 -11.52 8.28 11.57
N LEU A 174 -11.17 9.23 10.68
CA LEU A 174 -10.04 10.13 10.92
C LEU A 174 -10.24 10.96 12.18
N ARG A 175 -11.40 11.60 12.33
CA ARG A 175 -11.73 12.43 13.51
C ARG A 175 -11.53 11.66 14.80
N GLN A 176 -11.95 10.41 14.84
CA GLN A 176 -11.80 9.53 16.02
C GLN A 176 -10.35 9.07 16.26
N LEU A 177 -9.49 9.08 15.23
CA LEU A 177 -8.09 8.71 15.35
C LEU A 177 -7.19 9.89 15.76
N LEU A 178 -7.56 11.14 15.45
CA LEU A 178 -6.72 12.33 15.68
C LEU A 178 -6.21 12.48 17.13
N PRO A 179 -6.99 12.15 18.18
CA PRO A 179 -6.49 12.21 19.56
C PRO A 179 -5.26 11.32 19.82
N LEU A 180 -5.08 10.26 19.03
CA LEU A 180 -3.93 9.37 19.10
C LEU A 180 -2.70 9.89 18.32
N ARG A 181 -2.78 11.07 17.68
CA ARG A 181 -1.76 11.60 16.76
C ARG A 181 -1.27 10.52 15.78
N PRO A 182 -2.15 9.97 14.93
CA PRO A 182 -1.86 8.78 14.15
C PRO A 182 -0.82 9.05 13.07
N ASN A 183 -0.02 8.03 12.73
CA ASN A 183 0.66 7.98 11.45
C ASN A 183 -0.32 7.36 10.43
N VAL A 184 -0.92 8.20 9.59
CA VAL A 184 -1.99 7.81 8.68
C VAL A 184 -1.56 7.90 7.23
N ARG A 185 -1.85 6.84 6.45
CA ARG A 185 -1.74 6.84 4.99
C ARG A 185 -3.12 7.10 4.40
N ILE A 186 -3.27 8.13 3.58
CA ILE A 186 -4.50 8.37 2.83
C ILE A 186 -4.34 7.79 1.43
N VAL A 187 -5.28 6.92 1.05
CA VAL A 187 -5.40 6.30 -0.27
C VAL A 187 -6.77 6.57 -0.87
N LYS A 188 -6.95 6.38 -2.19
CA LYS A 188 -8.28 6.53 -2.82
C LYS A 188 -9.22 5.39 -2.44
N GLY A 189 -8.72 4.17 -2.37
CA GLY A 189 -9.45 2.92 -2.24
C GLY A 189 -9.27 2.06 -3.49
N ALA A 190 -9.25 0.74 -3.32
CA ALA A 190 -8.94 -0.19 -4.40
C ALA A 190 -9.94 -1.35 -4.55
N TYR A 191 -10.77 -1.58 -3.55
CA TYR A 191 -11.74 -2.66 -3.54
C TYR A 191 -13.04 -2.26 -4.25
N LEU A 192 -13.80 -3.26 -4.69
CA LEU A 192 -15.14 -3.06 -5.22
C LEU A 192 -16.10 -2.94 -4.03
N GLU A 193 -16.64 -1.75 -3.84
CA GLU A 193 -17.57 -1.47 -2.76
C GLU A 193 -18.92 -1.03 -3.31
N SER A 194 -19.98 -1.29 -2.53
CA SER A 194 -21.31 -0.82 -2.83
C SER A 194 -21.40 0.71 -2.80
N PRO A 195 -22.20 1.34 -3.69
CA PRO A 195 -22.52 2.75 -3.57
C PRO A 195 -23.19 3.16 -2.25
N THR A 196 -23.63 2.20 -1.44
CA THR A 196 -24.18 2.47 -0.09
C THR A 196 -23.10 2.79 0.95
N VAL A 197 -21.83 2.42 0.69
CA VAL A 197 -20.70 2.62 1.61
C VAL A 197 -19.56 3.45 1.01
N ALA A 198 -19.54 3.61 -0.32
CA ALA A 198 -18.46 4.30 -1.03
C ALA A 198 -18.98 5.27 -2.09
N PHE A 199 -18.24 6.37 -2.31
CA PHE A 199 -18.50 7.33 -3.37
C PHE A 199 -18.37 6.68 -4.75
N PRO A 200 -19.43 6.68 -5.58
CA PRO A 200 -19.37 6.08 -6.90
C PRO A 200 -18.61 6.95 -7.92
N ARG A 201 -18.54 8.26 -7.73
CA ARG A 201 -17.93 9.20 -8.66
C ARG A 201 -16.50 9.54 -8.23
N LYS A 202 -15.55 9.40 -9.16
CA LYS A 202 -14.13 9.72 -8.93
C LYS A 202 -13.93 11.15 -8.39
N ALA A 203 -14.72 12.12 -8.85
CA ALA A 203 -14.62 13.52 -8.39
C ALA A 203 -14.91 13.67 -6.88
N ASP A 204 -15.86 12.90 -6.36
CA ASP A 204 -16.19 12.92 -4.93
C ASP A 204 -15.10 12.23 -4.11
N VAL A 205 -14.54 11.11 -4.61
CA VAL A 205 -13.38 10.45 -4.01
C VAL A 205 -12.17 11.40 -3.94
N ASP A 206 -11.89 12.12 -5.03
CA ASP A 206 -10.76 13.06 -5.09
C ASP A 206 -11.00 14.28 -4.17
N ARG A 207 -12.25 14.75 -4.04
CA ARG A 207 -12.62 15.83 -3.10
C ARG A 207 -12.41 15.37 -1.66
N ASN A 208 -12.95 14.19 -1.32
CA ASN A 208 -12.80 13.62 0.03
C ASN A 208 -11.33 13.32 0.37
N TYR A 209 -10.54 12.89 -0.62
CA TYR A 209 -9.10 12.68 -0.44
C TYR A 209 -8.40 13.96 0.05
N LYS A 210 -8.65 15.07 -0.61
CA LYS A 210 -8.07 16.38 -0.25
C LYS A 210 -8.51 16.81 1.16
N ALA A 211 -9.81 16.71 1.44
CA ALA A 211 -10.37 17.06 2.76
C ALA A 211 -9.76 16.20 3.89
N LEU A 212 -9.59 14.89 3.66
CA LEU A 212 -8.95 14.01 4.65
C LEU A 212 -7.48 14.38 4.89
N VAL A 213 -6.73 14.70 3.84
CA VAL A 213 -5.32 15.12 3.97
C VAL A 213 -5.21 16.43 4.75
N GLU A 214 -6.05 17.42 4.43
CA GLU A 214 -6.10 18.70 5.14
C GLU A 214 -6.45 18.51 6.63
N ALA A 215 -7.53 17.76 6.90
CA ALA A 215 -7.98 17.48 8.26
C ALA A 215 -6.90 16.71 9.07
N ALA A 216 -6.19 15.77 8.44
CA ALA A 216 -5.12 15.02 9.08
C ALA A 216 -3.94 15.94 9.45
N PHE A 217 -3.54 16.85 8.57
CA PHE A 217 -2.49 17.83 8.87
C PHE A 217 -2.90 18.76 10.00
N LEU A 218 -4.07 19.36 9.91
CA LEU A 218 -4.56 20.30 10.93
C LEU A 218 -4.78 19.61 12.28
N GLY A 219 -5.11 18.33 12.29
CA GLY A 219 -5.26 17.51 13.48
C GLY A 219 -3.94 16.97 14.05
N GLY A 220 -2.78 17.33 13.50
CA GLY A 220 -1.46 16.94 14.00
C GLY A 220 -1.07 15.50 13.73
N ALA A 221 -1.69 14.85 12.73
CA ALA A 221 -1.29 13.52 12.30
C ALA A 221 0.01 13.55 11.47
N THR A 222 0.79 12.47 11.50
CA THR A 222 1.83 12.22 10.50
C THR A 222 1.19 11.69 9.24
N VAL A 223 1.30 12.42 8.11
CA VAL A 223 0.54 12.14 6.90
C VAL A 223 1.40 11.49 5.83
N ALA A 224 0.92 10.38 5.27
CA ALA A 224 1.42 9.77 4.05
C ALA A 224 0.39 9.93 2.92
N VAL A 225 0.75 10.69 1.90
CA VAL A 225 -0.09 11.00 0.72
C VAL A 225 0.14 9.94 -0.34
N ALA A 226 -0.72 8.91 -0.38
CA ALA A 226 -0.52 7.74 -1.21
C ALA A 226 -1.38 7.78 -2.49
N THR A 227 -0.88 8.44 -3.51
CA THR A 227 -1.53 8.55 -4.83
C THR A 227 -0.52 8.84 -5.93
N HIS A 228 -0.92 8.60 -7.20
CA HIS A 228 -0.16 8.98 -8.40
C HIS A 228 -0.79 10.16 -9.14
N ASP A 229 -1.76 10.84 -8.51
CA ASP A 229 -2.53 11.93 -9.10
C ASP A 229 -1.79 13.27 -8.87
N GLU A 230 -1.22 13.84 -9.91
CA GLU A 230 -0.48 15.12 -9.86
C GLU A 230 -1.33 16.28 -9.37
N ARG A 231 -2.64 16.26 -9.65
CA ARG A 231 -3.56 17.31 -9.18
C ARG A 231 -3.70 17.29 -7.66
N ILE A 232 -3.71 16.08 -7.08
CA ILE A 232 -3.71 15.92 -5.62
C ILE A 232 -2.34 16.32 -5.05
N HIS A 233 -1.23 15.92 -5.69
CA HIS A 233 0.10 16.36 -5.25
C HIS A 233 0.23 17.88 -5.27
N ALA A 234 -0.18 18.53 -6.35
CA ALA A 234 -0.17 20.00 -6.45
C ALA A 234 -1.01 20.67 -5.35
N HIS A 235 -2.19 20.13 -5.07
CA HIS A 235 -3.06 20.60 -4.00
C HIS A 235 -2.39 20.47 -2.62
N VAL A 236 -1.81 19.30 -2.31
CA VAL A 236 -1.11 19.08 -1.03
C VAL A 236 0.09 20.02 -0.89
N VAL A 237 0.86 20.22 -1.94
CA VAL A 237 1.99 21.16 -1.95
C VAL A 237 1.54 22.58 -1.68
N ALA A 238 0.45 23.03 -2.31
CA ALA A 238 -0.11 24.36 -2.07
C ALA A 238 -0.59 24.51 -0.62
N PHE A 239 -1.36 23.55 -0.13
CA PHE A 239 -1.87 23.53 1.24
C PHE A 239 -0.75 23.55 2.29
N THR A 240 0.25 22.68 2.15
CA THR A 240 1.36 22.57 3.12
C THR A 240 2.21 23.86 3.15
N ARG A 241 2.43 24.51 1.99
CA ARG A 241 3.10 25.82 1.92
C ARG A 241 2.31 26.90 2.62
N GLN A 242 1.00 26.97 2.38
CA GLN A 242 0.11 27.95 3.00
C GLN A 242 0.09 27.84 4.54
N HIS A 243 0.21 26.62 5.06
CA HIS A 243 0.14 26.34 6.51
C HIS A 243 1.53 26.17 7.16
N GLY A 244 2.62 26.48 6.45
CA GLY A 244 3.97 26.38 6.99
C GLY A 244 4.43 24.95 7.33
N ILE A 245 3.81 23.93 6.74
CA ILE A 245 4.16 22.53 6.96
C ILE A 245 5.39 22.18 6.10
N PRO A 246 6.54 21.85 6.70
CA PRO A 246 7.77 21.65 5.93
C PRO A 246 7.73 20.32 5.14
N PRO A 247 8.45 20.23 3.99
CA PRO A 247 8.43 19.05 3.13
C PRO A 247 8.82 17.73 3.81
N HIS A 248 9.63 17.80 4.87
CA HIS A 248 10.07 16.61 5.61
C HIS A 248 9.06 16.12 6.67
N ALA A 249 8.00 16.90 6.98
CA ALA A 249 7.00 16.52 7.98
C ALA A 249 5.98 15.49 7.45
N PHE A 250 5.95 15.25 6.15
CA PHE A 250 5.06 14.28 5.50
C PHE A 250 5.79 13.55 4.36
N GLN A 251 5.12 12.60 3.73
CA GLN A 251 5.71 11.88 2.62
C GLN A 251 4.69 11.59 1.52
N PHE A 252 5.13 11.68 0.28
CA PHE A 252 4.39 11.10 -0.85
C PHE A 252 4.71 9.62 -0.94
N GLN A 253 3.68 8.79 -1.14
CA GLN A 253 3.85 7.35 -1.33
C GLN A 253 3.35 6.93 -2.70
N MET A 254 4.17 6.22 -3.43
CA MET A 254 3.89 5.77 -4.79
C MET A 254 4.28 4.31 -4.97
N LEU A 255 3.62 3.63 -5.90
CA LEU A 255 3.92 2.22 -6.17
C LEU A 255 5.19 2.09 -7.02
N TYR A 256 5.96 1.04 -6.75
CA TYR A 256 7.12 0.66 -7.54
C TYR A 256 6.76 0.52 -9.03
N GLY A 257 7.56 1.10 -9.90
CA GLY A 257 7.39 1.09 -11.35
C GLY A 257 6.26 1.95 -11.91
N VAL A 258 5.48 2.63 -11.06
CA VAL A 258 4.40 3.52 -11.49
C VAL A 258 4.88 4.96 -11.45
N ARG A 259 4.93 5.62 -12.63
CA ARG A 259 5.35 7.03 -12.80
C ARG A 259 6.71 7.37 -12.16
N PRO A 260 7.79 6.64 -12.49
CA PRO A 260 9.11 6.85 -11.89
C PRO A 260 9.66 8.29 -12.11
N GLY A 261 9.31 8.94 -13.20
CA GLY A 261 9.66 10.35 -13.42
C GLY A 261 9.04 11.29 -12.40
N LEU A 262 7.76 11.07 -12.03
CA LEU A 262 7.11 11.87 -11.00
C LEU A 262 7.72 11.60 -9.60
N GLN A 263 8.09 10.36 -9.30
CA GLN A 263 8.80 10.01 -8.07
C GLN A 263 10.12 10.79 -7.97
N GLN A 264 10.89 10.82 -9.06
CA GLN A 264 12.17 11.51 -9.11
C GLN A 264 12.03 13.03 -9.04
N ASP A 265 11.00 13.61 -9.70
CA ASP A 265 10.70 15.04 -9.61
C ASP A 265 10.38 15.47 -8.18
N LEU A 266 9.49 14.74 -7.51
CA LEU A 266 9.14 15.03 -6.11
C LEU A 266 10.36 14.93 -5.18
N LEU A 267 11.19 13.91 -5.36
CA LEU A 267 12.43 13.73 -4.59
C LEU A 267 13.41 14.89 -4.87
N GLY A 268 13.61 15.27 -6.13
CA GLY A 268 14.48 16.39 -6.51
C GLY A 268 14.00 17.76 -6.00
N ARG A 269 12.71 17.89 -5.72
CA ARG A 269 12.11 19.08 -5.07
C ARG A 269 12.20 19.07 -3.54
N GLY A 270 12.91 18.08 -2.95
CA GLY A 270 13.16 17.98 -1.52
C GLY A 270 12.02 17.34 -0.70
N TYR A 271 11.02 16.72 -1.36
CA TYR A 271 9.98 15.97 -0.65
C TYR A 271 10.47 14.57 -0.28
N ARG A 272 9.97 14.05 0.84
CA ARG A 272 10.13 12.65 1.18
C ARG A 272 9.23 11.81 0.29
N VAL A 273 9.83 10.91 -0.48
CA VAL A 273 9.11 10.00 -1.38
C VAL A 273 9.36 8.57 -0.95
N LEU A 274 8.30 7.86 -0.62
CA LEU A 274 8.34 6.44 -0.31
C LEU A 274 7.83 5.63 -1.50
N VAL A 275 8.63 4.65 -1.93
CA VAL A 275 8.27 3.71 -2.99
C VAL A 275 7.78 2.40 -2.35
N ALA A 276 6.50 2.10 -2.57
CA ALA A 276 5.90 0.86 -2.10
C ALA A 276 6.28 -0.29 -3.03
N THR A 277 7.00 -1.27 -2.49
CA THR A 277 7.73 -2.29 -3.22
C THR A 277 7.20 -3.69 -2.84
N PRO A 278 6.11 -4.16 -3.47
CA PRO A 278 5.56 -5.48 -3.19
C PRO A 278 6.43 -6.58 -3.83
N PHE A 279 6.52 -7.72 -3.15
CA PHE A 279 7.21 -8.91 -3.62
C PHE A 279 6.50 -10.18 -3.16
N GLY A 280 6.86 -11.33 -3.70
CA GLY A 280 6.37 -12.62 -3.24
C GLY A 280 5.81 -13.50 -4.36
N PRO A 281 5.56 -14.80 -4.08
CA PRO A 281 5.12 -15.77 -5.08
C PRO A 281 3.73 -15.46 -5.66
N ASP A 282 2.85 -14.81 -4.89
CA ASP A 282 1.48 -14.53 -5.30
C ASP A 282 1.30 -13.17 -6.00
N TRP A 283 2.34 -12.79 -6.76
CA TRP A 283 2.37 -11.51 -7.48
C TRP A 283 1.33 -11.38 -8.61
N TYR A 284 0.79 -12.48 -9.12
CA TYR A 284 -0.08 -12.49 -10.29
C TYR A 284 -1.30 -11.56 -10.15
N ARG A 285 -2.08 -11.72 -9.07
CA ARG A 285 -3.29 -10.90 -8.84
C ARG A 285 -2.95 -9.41 -8.68
N TYR A 286 -1.85 -9.12 -8.00
CA TYR A 286 -1.36 -7.74 -7.87
C TYR A 286 -1.03 -7.15 -9.25
N PHE A 287 -0.28 -7.87 -10.07
CA PHE A 287 0.11 -7.44 -11.41
C PHE A 287 -1.11 -7.21 -12.32
N MET A 288 -2.08 -8.11 -12.32
CA MET A 288 -3.29 -7.97 -13.13
C MET A 288 -4.10 -6.73 -12.73
N ARG A 289 -4.17 -6.37 -11.44
CA ARG A 289 -4.76 -5.11 -11.01
C ARG A 289 -4.01 -3.89 -11.55
N ARG A 290 -2.67 -3.92 -11.59
CA ARG A 290 -1.86 -2.82 -12.18
C ARG A 290 -2.08 -2.67 -13.69
N LEU A 291 -2.27 -3.78 -14.39
CA LEU A 291 -2.65 -3.74 -15.82
C LEU A 291 -4.04 -3.13 -16.01
N ALA A 292 -5.00 -3.53 -15.20
CA ALA A 292 -6.38 -3.06 -15.29
C ALA A 292 -6.55 -1.56 -14.98
N GLU A 293 -5.69 -0.98 -14.14
CA GLU A 293 -5.75 0.44 -13.78
C GLU A 293 -5.29 1.39 -14.89
N ARG A 294 -4.46 0.91 -15.82
CA ARG A 294 -3.91 1.73 -16.92
C ARG A 294 -3.78 0.90 -18.19
N PRO A 295 -4.58 1.15 -19.22
CA PRO A 295 -4.47 0.48 -20.52
C PRO A 295 -3.09 0.61 -21.19
N ALA A 296 -2.37 1.70 -20.94
CA ALA A 296 -0.99 1.87 -21.39
C ALA A 296 -0.02 0.80 -20.85
N ASN A 297 -0.29 0.22 -19.68
CA ASN A 297 0.49 -0.89 -19.13
C ASN A 297 0.30 -2.17 -19.95
N VAL A 298 -0.90 -2.40 -20.49
CA VAL A 298 -1.19 -3.52 -21.39
C VAL A 298 -0.40 -3.38 -22.69
N GLY A 299 -0.40 -2.19 -23.28
CA GLY A 299 0.38 -1.91 -24.49
C GLY A 299 1.89 -2.10 -24.31
N PHE A 300 2.42 -1.87 -23.10
CA PHE A 300 3.81 -2.15 -22.77
C PHE A 300 4.09 -3.67 -22.73
N VAL A 301 3.23 -4.45 -22.08
CA VAL A 301 3.36 -5.91 -22.02
C VAL A 301 3.25 -6.54 -23.41
N LEU A 302 2.27 -6.11 -24.21
CA LEU A 302 2.08 -6.59 -25.57
C LEU A 302 3.29 -6.26 -26.48
N ARG A 303 3.87 -5.08 -26.37
CA ARG A 303 5.10 -4.72 -27.13
C ARG A 303 6.29 -5.61 -26.78
N ASN A 304 6.40 -6.03 -25.53
CA ASN A 304 7.47 -6.96 -25.11
C ASN A 304 7.23 -8.40 -25.58
N LEU A 305 5.97 -8.77 -25.87
CA LEU A 305 5.63 -10.05 -26.49
C LEU A 305 6.00 -10.11 -27.97
N VAL A 306 5.87 -8.99 -28.70
CA VAL A 306 6.08 -8.92 -30.17
C VAL A 306 7.56 -8.67 -30.53
N ARG A 307 8.38 -8.17 -29.61
CA ARG A 307 9.81 -7.88 -29.84
C ARG A 307 10.74 -9.08 -29.60
N ARG A 308 10.19 -10.27 -29.54
CA ARG A 308 10.89 -11.55 -29.56
C ARG A 308 10.39 -12.41 -30.71
#